data_dfe673814ca69e25389c2df1ccf615a9
#
_entry.id   dfe673814ca69e25389c2df1ccf615a9
#
_cell.length_a   1.000
_cell.length_b   1.000
_cell.length_c   1.000
_cell.angle_alpha   90.00
_cell.angle_beta   90.00
_cell.angle_gamma   90.00
#
_symmetry.space_group_name_H-M   'P 1'
#
loop_
_entity.id
_entity.type
_entity.pdbx_description
1 polymer ?
#
loop_
_entity_poly.entity_id
_entity_poly.type
_entity_poly.pdbx_seq_one_letter_code
_entity_poly.pdbx_strand_id
1 'polypeptide(L)'
;MTVGITTSITRHPLVWGVAWSLVFGAALVVAVMLDWHGLIDWLLIGLLVLPSTIATVLVLAATPRTHFEAMSSVFSHFFVRYLALVFGLTAWGLSVVVGAAISQSIQLAAEQREDEIIGIGFDLMLVVVPLVAALLWAAFVVRCAWFLVRVRGWAEVPTADRVPEHLFASRPALRRIVVGLAHPALFAATGLVVAIAGPSAVGTLEITF
;
A
#
# COMPACT_ATOMS: atom_id res chain seq x y z
N MET A 1 -32.09 -2.70 -16.66
CA MET A 1 -31.45 -1.97 -15.54
C MET A 1 -29.93 -1.89 -15.65
N THR A 2 -29.23 -2.89 -16.13
CA THR A 2 -27.76 -2.95 -16.26
C THR A 2 -27.12 -1.85 -17.11
N VAL A 3 -27.77 -1.40 -18.19
CA VAL A 3 -27.25 -0.32 -19.07
C VAL A 3 -27.11 1.03 -18.34
N GLY A 4 -27.98 1.31 -17.36
CA GLY A 4 -27.94 2.55 -16.61
C GLY A 4 -26.75 2.66 -15.64
N ILE A 5 -26.37 1.57 -14.97
CA ILE A 5 -25.26 1.54 -14.00
C ILE A 5 -23.92 1.70 -14.73
N THR A 6 -23.72 0.94 -15.82
CA THR A 6 -22.48 1.00 -16.61
C THR A 6 -22.24 2.41 -17.19
N THR A 7 -23.29 3.06 -17.67
CA THR A 7 -23.23 4.45 -18.15
C THR A 7 -22.93 5.42 -17.01
N SER A 8 -23.48 5.24 -15.83
CA SER A 8 -23.22 6.08 -14.66
C SER A 8 -21.76 5.96 -14.19
N ILE A 9 -21.23 4.73 -14.09
CA ILE A 9 -19.83 4.48 -13.72
C ILE A 9 -18.87 5.14 -14.73
N THR A 10 -19.18 5.03 -16.04
CA THR A 10 -18.35 5.64 -17.08
C THR A 10 -18.38 7.16 -17.05
N ARG A 11 -19.49 7.77 -16.63
CA ARG A 11 -19.63 9.24 -16.53
C ARG A 11 -18.98 9.80 -15.28
N HIS A 12 -19.08 9.10 -14.16
CA HIS A 12 -18.63 9.58 -12.85
C HIS A 12 -17.78 8.53 -12.10
N PRO A 13 -16.66 8.07 -12.69
CA PRO A 13 -15.87 6.99 -12.10
C PRO A 13 -15.29 7.35 -10.72
N LEU A 14 -14.90 8.62 -10.50
CA LEU A 14 -14.41 9.07 -9.20
C LEU A 14 -15.50 8.98 -8.12
N VAL A 15 -16.73 9.39 -8.42
CA VAL A 15 -17.85 9.31 -7.45
C VAL A 15 -18.11 7.86 -7.06
N TRP A 16 -18.09 6.94 -8.03
CA TRP A 16 -18.23 5.52 -7.76
C TRP A 16 -17.06 4.95 -6.96
N GLY A 17 -15.83 5.40 -7.24
CA GLY A 17 -14.66 5.02 -6.44
C GLY A 17 -14.75 5.49 -5.00
N VAL A 18 -15.19 6.73 -4.77
CA VAL A 18 -15.42 7.27 -3.42
C VAL A 18 -16.54 6.51 -2.71
N ALA A 19 -17.69 6.29 -3.38
CA ALA A 19 -18.80 5.53 -2.81
C ALA A 19 -18.38 4.11 -2.43
N TRP A 20 -17.65 3.42 -3.29
CA TRP A 20 -17.06 2.11 -3.01
C TRP A 20 -16.19 2.14 -1.75
N SER A 21 -15.25 3.09 -1.67
CA SER A 21 -14.34 3.20 -0.54
C SER A 21 -15.06 3.54 0.76
N LEU A 22 -16.12 4.36 0.70
CA LEU A 22 -16.95 4.67 1.88
C LEU A 22 -17.73 3.45 2.36
N VAL A 23 -18.31 2.65 1.47
CA VAL A 23 -19.04 1.42 1.82
C VAL A 23 -18.12 0.43 2.53
N PHE A 24 -16.96 0.13 1.95
CA PHE A 24 -16.03 -0.81 2.56
C PHE A 24 -15.30 -0.24 3.78
N GLY A 25 -15.07 1.08 3.82
CA GLY A 25 -14.57 1.76 5.01
C GLY A 25 -15.56 1.69 6.18
N ALA A 26 -16.85 1.93 5.92
CA ALA A 26 -17.91 1.77 6.93
C ALA A 26 -18.02 0.31 7.39
N ALA A 27 -17.95 -0.65 6.46
CA ALA A 27 -17.96 -2.08 6.79
C ALA A 27 -16.77 -2.47 7.68
N LEU A 28 -15.57 -1.92 7.41
CA LEU A 28 -14.40 -2.14 8.25
C LEU A 28 -14.60 -1.59 9.67
N VAL A 29 -15.13 -0.36 9.80
CA VAL A 29 -15.46 0.21 11.11
C VAL A 29 -16.45 -0.67 11.87
N VAL A 30 -17.50 -1.15 11.20
CA VAL A 30 -18.50 -2.07 11.79
C VAL A 30 -17.86 -3.39 12.21
N ALA A 31 -16.99 -3.96 11.38
CA ALA A 31 -16.26 -5.19 11.71
C ALA A 31 -15.42 -5.03 12.97
N VAL A 32 -14.68 -3.93 13.09
CA VAL A 32 -13.89 -3.59 14.30
C VAL A 32 -14.81 -3.43 15.52
N MET A 33 -15.96 -2.76 15.37
CA MET A 33 -16.92 -2.59 16.49
C MET A 33 -17.59 -3.89 16.94
N LEU A 34 -17.67 -4.88 16.06
CA LEU A 34 -18.25 -6.21 16.33
C LEU A 34 -17.19 -7.26 16.68
N ASP A 35 -15.95 -6.83 16.91
CA ASP A 35 -14.80 -7.74 17.16
C ASP A 35 -14.61 -8.83 16.08
N TRP A 36 -14.92 -8.50 14.84
CA TRP A 36 -14.65 -9.38 13.70
C TRP A 36 -13.21 -9.15 13.24
N HIS A 37 -12.32 -9.99 13.68
CA HIS A 37 -10.89 -9.85 13.41
C HIS A 37 -10.34 -10.87 12.40
N GLY A 38 -9.08 -10.71 12.05
CA GLY A 38 -8.33 -11.65 11.23
C GLY A 38 -8.58 -11.51 9.72
N LEU A 39 -9.04 -12.58 9.07
CA LEU A 39 -9.21 -12.60 7.61
C LEU A 39 -10.22 -11.56 7.10
N ILE A 40 -11.24 -11.25 7.90
CA ILE A 40 -12.29 -10.28 7.51
C ILE A 40 -11.71 -8.89 7.39
N ASP A 41 -10.86 -8.45 8.32
CA ASP A 41 -10.18 -7.15 8.26
C ASP A 41 -9.36 -7.02 6.97
N TRP A 42 -8.57 -8.04 6.66
CA TRP A 42 -7.75 -8.06 5.46
C TRP A 42 -8.56 -8.04 4.18
N LEU A 43 -9.68 -8.76 4.13
CA LEU A 43 -10.60 -8.75 2.99
C LEU A 43 -11.23 -7.35 2.81
N LEU A 44 -11.70 -6.74 3.89
CA LEU A 44 -12.33 -5.41 3.83
C LEU A 44 -11.32 -4.33 3.45
N ILE A 45 -10.11 -4.34 4.03
CA ILE A 45 -9.01 -3.46 3.65
C ILE A 45 -8.66 -3.65 2.17
N GLY A 46 -8.52 -4.90 1.72
CA GLY A 46 -8.23 -5.22 0.32
C GLY A 46 -9.30 -4.68 -0.62
N LEU A 47 -10.58 -4.95 -0.34
CA LEU A 47 -11.71 -4.48 -1.15
C LEU A 47 -11.82 -2.95 -1.18
N LEU A 48 -11.56 -2.29 -0.05
CA LEU A 48 -11.58 -0.83 0.04
C LEU A 48 -10.61 -0.19 -0.96
N VAL A 49 -9.38 -0.70 -1.03
CA VAL A 49 -8.31 -0.08 -1.83
C VAL A 49 -8.24 -0.58 -3.27
N LEU A 50 -8.86 -1.73 -3.57
CA LEU A 50 -8.71 -2.47 -4.83
C LEU A 50 -8.93 -1.60 -6.08
N PRO A 51 -10.04 -0.84 -6.23
CA PRO A 51 -10.31 -0.11 -7.46
C PRO A 51 -9.29 1.00 -7.73
N SER A 52 -8.97 1.80 -6.71
CA SER A 52 -8.01 2.91 -6.84
C SER A 52 -6.59 2.40 -7.06
N THR A 53 -6.20 1.32 -6.40
CA THR A 53 -4.87 0.72 -6.53
C THR A 53 -4.67 0.09 -7.90
N ILE A 54 -5.61 -0.74 -8.37
CA ILE A 54 -5.51 -1.33 -9.72
C ILE A 54 -5.46 -0.24 -10.78
N ALA A 55 -6.35 0.75 -10.69
CA ALA A 55 -6.36 1.85 -11.65
C ALA A 55 -5.03 2.63 -11.66
N THR A 56 -4.49 2.92 -10.47
CA THR A 56 -3.20 3.60 -10.31
C THR A 56 -2.06 2.78 -10.89
N VAL A 57 -1.99 1.48 -10.58
CA VAL A 57 -0.98 0.57 -11.13
C VAL A 57 -1.03 0.55 -12.65
N LEU A 58 -2.22 0.43 -13.26
CA LEU A 58 -2.39 0.43 -14.71
C LEU A 58 -1.90 1.74 -15.36
N VAL A 59 -2.25 2.89 -14.77
CA VAL A 59 -1.80 4.19 -15.28
C VAL A 59 -0.28 4.34 -15.14
N LEU A 60 0.29 4.04 -13.99
CA LEU A 60 1.72 4.19 -13.75
C LEU A 60 2.55 3.15 -14.53
N ALA A 61 2.03 1.93 -14.71
CA ALA A 61 2.68 0.89 -15.52
C ALA A 61 2.70 1.25 -17.01
N ALA A 62 1.64 1.88 -17.51
CA ALA A 62 1.57 2.34 -18.89
C ALA A 62 2.42 3.60 -19.14
N THR A 63 2.75 4.38 -18.11
CA THR A 63 3.54 5.61 -18.25
C THR A 63 5.02 5.26 -18.41
N PRO A 64 5.63 5.56 -19.58
CA PRO A 64 7.04 5.26 -19.81
C PRO A 64 7.92 6.16 -18.97
N ARG A 65 9.10 5.68 -18.62
CA ARG A 65 10.11 6.45 -17.93
C ARG A 65 11.23 6.83 -18.90
N THR A 66 11.34 8.11 -19.18
CA THR A 66 12.27 8.63 -20.19
C THR A 66 13.72 8.74 -19.74
N HIS A 67 14.01 8.62 -18.42
CA HIS A 67 15.31 8.98 -17.87
C HIS A 67 16.17 7.81 -17.38
N PHE A 68 15.69 6.57 -17.45
CA PHE A 68 16.44 5.40 -16.95
C PHE A 68 16.20 4.17 -17.82
N GLU A 69 17.23 3.70 -18.47
CA GLU A 69 17.21 2.54 -19.36
C GLU A 69 16.83 1.22 -18.67
N ALA A 70 17.11 1.10 -17.36
CA ALA A 70 16.88 -0.14 -16.62
C ALA A 70 15.42 -0.38 -16.18
N MET A 71 14.53 0.60 -16.29
CA MET A 71 13.15 0.50 -15.80
C MET A 71 12.16 1.08 -16.82
N SER A 72 11.36 0.22 -17.40
CA SER A 72 10.45 0.56 -18.51
C SER A 72 9.25 1.41 -18.10
N SER A 73 8.87 1.46 -16.82
CA SER A 73 7.71 2.20 -16.34
C SER A 73 7.95 2.92 -15.01
N VAL A 74 7.13 3.94 -14.76
CA VAL A 74 7.13 4.69 -13.51
C VAL A 74 6.76 3.80 -12.32
N PHE A 75 5.80 2.90 -12.50
CA PHE A 75 5.41 1.95 -11.47
C PHE A 75 6.56 1.05 -11.06
N SER A 76 7.24 0.41 -12.02
CA SER A 76 8.39 -0.48 -11.75
C SER A 76 9.46 0.24 -10.92
N HIS A 77 9.76 1.50 -11.27
CA HIS A 77 10.75 2.28 -10.53
C HIS A 77 10.34 2.55 -9.08
N PHE A 78 9.12 2.99 -8.85
CA PHE A 78 8.65 3.28 -7.49
C PHE A 78 8.49 2.00 -6.68
N PHE A 79 7.95 0.95 -7.28
CA PHE A 79 7.72 -0.32 -6.62
C PHE A 79 9.00 -1.04 -6.23
N VAL A 80 9.98 -1.12 -7.13
CA VAL A 80 11.28 -1.73 -6.82
C VAL A 80 12.00 -0.98 -5.70
N ARG A 81 11.95 0.36 -5.70
CA ARG A 81 12.52 1.15 -4.60
C ARG A 81 11.79 0.93 -3.28
N TYR A 82 10.48 0.86 -3.31
CA TYR A 82 9.68 0.52 -2.13
C TYR A 82 10.09 -0.84 -1.57
N LEU A 83 10.11 -1.87 -2.40
CA LEU A 83 10.54 -3.22 -1.98
C LEU A 83 11.96 -3.22 -1.44
N ALA A 84 12.91 -2.56 -2.12
CA ALA A 84 14.29 -2.48 -1.65
C ALA A 84 14.41 -1.81 -0.27
N LEU A 85 13.62 -0.76 -0.01
CA LEU A 85 13.56 -0.11 1.29
C LEU A 85 12.95 -1.02 2.37
N VAL A 86 11.83 -1.70 2.06
CA VAL A 86 11.19 -2.64 3.00
C VAL A 86 12.16 -3.76 3.36
N PHE A 87 12.75 -4.43 2.38
CA PHE A 87 13.71 -5.50 2.62
C PHE A 87 14.95 -5.01 3.37
N GLY A 88 15.50 -3.85 2.97
CA GLY A 88 16.68 -3.28 3.64
C GLY A 88 16.42 -2.94 5.10
N LEU A 89 15.29 -2.31 5.42
CA LEU A 89 14.92 -1.99 6.80
C LEU A 89 14.58 -3.23 7.61
N THR A 90 13.90 -4.22 7.01
CA THR A 90 13.63 -5.50 7.69
C THR A 90 14.92 -6.24 8.01
N ALA A 91 15.84 -6.33 7.05
CA ALA A 91 17.16 -6.95 7.28
C ALA A 91 17.99 -6.21 8.33
N TRP A 92 17.99 -4.87 8.29
CA TRP A 92 18.66 -4.06 9.31
C TRP A 92 18.02 -4.25 10.69
N GLY A 93 16.69 -4.17 10.81
CA GLY A 93 15.98 -4.39 12.07
C GLY A 93 16.26 -5.78 12.64
N LEU A 94 16.23 -6.82 11.79
CA LEU A 94 16.57 -8.19 12.18
C LEU A 94 18.01 -8.29 12.70
N SER A 95 18.97 -7.65 12.04
CA SER A 95 20.37 -7.67 12.46
C SER A 95 20.58 -6.99 13.81
N VAL A 96 19.87 -5.88 14.07
CA VAL A 96 19.92 -5.17 15.36
C VAL A 96 19.33 -6.04 16.48
N VAL A 97 18.19 -6.68 16.25
CA VAL A 97 17.54 -7.54 17.25
C VAL A 97 18.40 -8.76 17.57
N VAL A 98 18.92 -9.44 16.53
CA VAL A 98 19.82 -10.59 16.73
C VAL A 98 21.10 -10.16 17.45
N GLY A 99 21.69 -9.02 17.07
CA GLY A 99 22.87 -8.48 17.73
C GLY A 99 22.62 -8.15 19.21
N ALA A 100 21.49 -7.55 19.54
CA ALA A 100 21.10 -7.26 20.91
C ALA A 100 20.86 -8.53 21.73
N ALA A 101 20.17 -9.53 21.16
CA ALA A 101 19.93 -10.81 21.81
C ALA A 101 21.24 -11.57 22.13
N ILE A 102 22.18 -11.60 21.16
CA ILE A 102 23.49 -12.20 21.35
C ILE A 102 24.26 -11.46 22.46
N SER A 103 24.32 -10.13 22.42
CA SER A 103 25.00 -9.31 23.43
C SER A 103 24.46 -9.56 24.83
N GLN A 104 23.14 -9.61 24.97
CA GLN A 104 22.48 -9.87 26.24
C GLN A 104 22.76 -11.30 26.75
N SER A 105 22.68 -12.30 25.85
CA SER A 105 23.00 -13.68 26.22
C SER A 105 24.43 -13.83 26.74
N ILE A 106 25.40 -13.14 26.12
CA ILE A 106 26.79 -13.15 26.58
C ILE A 106 26.93 -12.51 27.97
N GLN A 107 26.22 -11.37 28.20
CA GLN A 107 26.26 -10.70 29.50
C GLN A 107 25.66 -11.56 30.62
N LEU A 108 24.49 -12.15 30.40
CA LEU A 108 23.81 -13.00 31.37
C LEU A 108 24.62 -14.28 31.66
N ALA A 109 25.24 -14.87 30.66
CA ALA A 109 26.13 -16.01 30.85
C ALA A 109 27.39 -15.63 31.69
N ALA A 110 27.97 -14.44 31.47
CA ALA A 110 29.07 -13.93 32.25
C ALA A 110 28.69 -13.66 33.71
N GLU A 111 27.42 -13.30 33.97
CA GLU A 111 26.86 -13.09 35.31
C GLU A 111 26.34 -14.37 35.98
N GLN A 112 26.46 -15.51 35.33
CA GLN A 112 25.90 -16.82 35.76
C GLN A 112 24.36 -16.81 35.94
N ARG A 113 23.67 -16.05 35.12
CA ARG A 113 22.19 -15.85 35.09
C ARG A 113 21.60 -16.41 33.78
N GLU A 114 22.03 -17.61 33.40
CA GLU A 114 21.62 -18.24 32.13
C GLU A 114 20.13 -18.56 32.07
N ASP A 115 19.49 -18.73 33.22
CA ASP A 115 18.05 -18.95 33.39
C ASP A 115 17.18 -17.73 33.02
N GLU A 116 17.80 -16.56 32.98
CA GLU A 116 17.14 -15.31 32.58
C GLU A 116 17.30 -14.97 31.09
N ILE A 117 17.93 -15.84 30.31
CA ILE A 117 18.04 -15.68 28.84
C ILE A 117 16.66 -15.88 28.24
N ILE A 118 15.92 -14.78 28.11
CA ILE A 118 14.62 -14.76 27.48
C ILE A 118 14.81 -14.26 26.05
N GLY A 119 14.04 -14.81 25.09
CA GLY A 119 14.07 -14.42 23.69
C GLY A 119 13.51 -13.00 23.42
N ILE A 120 14.13 -11.99 24.05
CA ILE A 120 13.68 -10.59 24.16
C ILE A 120 13.52 -9.86 22.80
N GLY A 121 14.02 -10.41 21.71
CA GLY A 121 14.05 -9.67 20.46
C GLY A 121 12.82 -9.78 19.58
N PHE A 122 12.04 -10.84 19.70
CA PHE A 122 10.98 -11.13 18.73
C PHE A 122 9.75 -10.24 18.93
N ASP A 123 9.36 -9.91 20.17
CA ASP A 123 8.20 -9.08 20.46
C ASP A 123 8.37 -7.66 19.90
N LEU A 124 9.58 -7.11 19.98
CA LEU A 124 9.89 -5.80 19.39
C LEU A 124 9.75 -5.83 17.86
N MET A 125 10.14 -6.92 17.21
CA MET A 125 10.00 -7.06 15.76
C MET A 125 8.54 -7.14 15.31
N LEU A 126 7.67 -7.81 16.08
CA LEU A 126 6.25 -7.90 15.78
C LEU A 126 5.55 -6.53 15.78
N VAL A 127 6.11 -5.56 16.49
CA VAL A 127 5.59 -4.17 16.51
C VAL A 127 6.31 -3.28 15.50
N VAL A 128 7.64 -3.32 15.49
CA VAL A 128 8.47 -2.39 14.69
C VAL A 128 8.35 -2.67 13.20
N VAL A 129 8.36 -3.93 12.78
CA VAL A 129 8.32 -4.28 11.34
C VAL A 129 7.01 -3.84 10.67
N PRO A 130 5.81 -4.13 11.22
CA PRO A 130 4.56 -3.64 10.66
C PRO A 130 4.48 -2.12 10.63
N LEU A 131 4.94 -1.44 11.68
CA LEU A 131 4.94 0.01 11.75
C LEU A 131 5.84 0.63 10.67
N VAL A 132 7.06 0.13 10.52
CA VAL A 132 7.99 0.60 9.49
C VAL A 132 7.45 0.29 8.09
N ALA A 133 6.90 -0.90 7.86
CA ALA A 133 6.27 -1.25 6.60
C ALA A 133 5.11 -0.30 6.26
N ALA A 134 4.28 0.06 7.25
CA ALA A 134 3.19 1.00 7.08
C ALA A 134 3.67 2.42 6.75
N LEU A 135 4.74 2.91 7.39
CA LEU A 135 5.33 4.20 7.09
C LEU A 135 5.93 4.25 5.67
N LEU A 136 6.63 3.19 5.27
CA LEU A 136 7.16 3.06 3.91
C LEU A 136 6.03 2.97 2.87
N TRP A 137 4.96 2.24 3.19
CA TRP A 137 3.77 2.20 2.35
C TRP A 137 3.13 3.58 2.21
N ALA A 138 2.96 4.33 3.29
CA ALA A 138 2.45 5.70 3.25
C ALA A 138 3.33 6.59 2.37
N ALA A 139 4.64 6.52 2.50
CA ALA A 139 5.58 7.26 1.65
C ALA A 139 5.48 6.87 0.17
N PHE A 140 5.33 5.57 -0.12
CA PHE A 140 5.10 5.06 -1.48
C PHE A 140 3.78 5.60 -2.06
N VAL A 141 2.69 5.55 -1.30
CA VAL A 141 1.38 6.06 -1.70
C VAL A 141 1.43 7.56 -2.00
N VAL A 142 2.01 8.35 -1.09
CA VAL A 142 2.17 9.80 -1.29
C VAL A 142 2.98 10.10 -2.54
N ARG A 143 4.07 9.37 -2.78
CA ARG A 143 4.92 9.57 -3.96
C ARG A 143 4.20 9.21 -5.26
N CYS A 144 3.45 8.11 -5.28
CA CYS A 144 2.62 7.73 -6.43
C CYS A 144 1.50 8.74 -6.67
N ALA A 145 0.80 9.18 -5.61
CA ALA A 145 -0.24 10.18 -5.70
C ALA A 145 0.28 11.52 -6.25
N TRP A 146 1.43 11.97 -5.75
CA TRP A 146 2.11 13.15 -6.26
C TRP A 146 2.44 13.04 -7.75
N PHE A 147 2.94 11.88 -8.19
CA PHE A 147 3.21 11.65 -9.60
C PHE A 147 1.93 11.62 -10.44
N LEU A 148 0.83 11.04 -9.92
CA LEU A 148 -0.48 11.08 -10.59
C LEU A 148 -1.01 12.52 -10.77
N VAL A 149 -0.79 13.42 -9.82
CA VAL A 149 -1.11 14.86 -9.97
C VAL A 149 -0.40 15.43 -11.20
N ARG A 150 0.88 15.14 -11.35
CA ARG A 150 1.69 15.60 -12.50
C ARG A 150 1.18 15.01 -13.81
N VAL A 151 1.01 13.67 -13.86
CA VAL A 151 0.55 12.95 -15.06
C VAL A 151 -0.83 13.43 -15.54
N ARG A 152 -1.68 13.90 -14.62
CA ARG A 152 -3.02 14.43 -14.97
C ARG A 152 -2.98 15.87 -15.48
N GLY A 153 -1.82 16.51 -15.52
CA GLY A 153 -1.66 17.87 -16.01
C GLY A 153 -2.10 18.96 -15.03
N TRP A 154 -2.15 18.65 -13.73
CA TRP A 154 -2.41 19.64 -12.68
C TRP A 154 -1.17 20.48 -12.31
N ALA A 155 -0.04 20.11 -12.85
CA ALA A 155 1.21 20.87 -12.82
C ALA A 155 1.78 20.89 -14.23
N GLU A 156 2.66 21.85 -14.53
CA GLU A 156 3.42 21.86 -15.79
C GLU A 156 4.31 20.61 -15.86
N VAL A 157 3.94 19.69 -16.74
CA VAL A 157 4.61 18.39 -16.89
C VAL A 157 4.98 18.21 -18.35
N PRO A 158 6.18 17.70 -18.66
CA PRO A 158 6.55 17.30 -20.00
C PRO A 158 5.54 16.33 -20.60
N THR A 159 5.30 16.42 -21.90
CA THR A 159 4.28 15.62 -22.60
C THR A 159 4.50 14.11 -22.43
N ALA A 160 5.76 13.68 -22.27
CA ALA A 160 6.15 12.30 -22.06
C ALA A 160 5.64 11.69 -20.73
N ASP A 161 5.36 12.52 -19.74
CA ASP A 161 4.89 12.10 -18.41
C ASP A 161 3.35 12.08 -18.28
N ARG A 162 2.63 12.39 -19.35
CA ARG A 162 1.15 12.36 -19.35
C ARG A 162 0.63 10.93 -19.50
N VAL A 163 -0.62 10.71 -19.06
CA VAL A 163 -1.29 9.42 -19.25
C VAL A 163 -1.27 9.03 -20.73
N PRO A 164 -0.61 7.92 -21.09
CA PRO A 164 -0.42 7.53 -22.48
C PRO A 164 -1.75 7.37 -23.21
N GLU A 165 -1.82 7.89 -24.44
CA GLU A 165 -3.03 7.81 -25.26
C GLU A 165 -3.37 6.36 -25.65
N HIS A 166 -2.36 5.49 -25.79
CA HIS A 166 -2.55 4.08 -26.12
C HIS A 166 -3.16 3.26 -24.99
N LEU A 167 -3.17 3.78 -23.73
CA LEU A 167 -3.80 3.08 -22.61
C LEU A 167 -5.29 2.88 -22.88
N PHE A 168 -5.68 1.64 -23.15
CA PHE A 168 -7.04 1.25 -23.53
C PHE A 168 -7.61 2.03 -24.72
N ALA A 169 -6.79 2.34 -25.75
CA ALA A 169 -7.20 3.07 -26.93
C ALA A 169 -8.44 2.45 -27.64
N SER A 170 -8.51 1.11 -27.69
CA SER A 170 -9.65 0.37 -28.25
C SER A 170 -10.92 0.38 -27.37
N ARG A 171 -10.83 0.83 -26.12
CA ARG A 171 -11.92 0.78 -25.12
C ARG A 171 -12.04 2.10 -24.37
N PRO A 172 -12.57 3.15 -24.98
CA PRO A 172 -12.60 4.50 -24.40
C PRO A 172 -13.40 4.59 -23.08
N ALA A 173 -14.43 3.76 -22.92
CA ALA A 173 -15.18 3.67 -21.66
C ALA A 173 -14.31 3.15 -20.52
N LEU A 174 -13.54 2.08 -20.75
CA LEU A 174 -12.62 1.51 -19.77
C LEU A 174 -11.51 2.50 -19.43
N ARG A 175 -10.94 3.19 -20.43
CA ARG A 175 -9.96 4.25 -20.21
C ARG A 175 -10.48 5.34 -19.27
N ARG A 176 -11.72 5.82 -19.49
CA ARG A 176 -12.33 6.82 -18.58
C ARG A 176 -12.47 6.31 -17.15
N ILE A 177 -12.90 5.05 -16.98
CA ILE A 177 -13.05 4.45 -15.66
C ILE A 177 -11.68 4.36 -14.97
N VAL A 178 -10.67 3.79 -15.63
CA VAL A 178 -9.33 3.61 -15.07
C VAL A 178 -8.70 4.96 -14.72
N VAL A 179 -8.70 5.92 -15.65
CA VAL A 179 -8.14 7.25 -15.39
C VAL A 179 -8.91 7.98 -14.28
N GLY A 180 -10.22 7.81 -14.19
CA GLY A 180 -11.03 8.42 -13.14
C GLY A 180 -10.77 7.81 -11.75
N LEU A 181 -10.66 6.49 -11.66
CA LEU A 181 -10.35 5.78 -10.41
C LEU A 181 -8.88 5.96 -9.97
N ALA A 182 -7.95 6.17 -10.90
CA ALA A 182 -6.57 6.59 -10.63
C ALA A 182 -6.49 8.06 -10.20
N HIS A 183 -7.47 8.55 -9.44
CA HIS A 183 -7.45 9.92 -8.92
C HIS A 183 -6.48 10.01 -7.74
N PRO A 184 -5.52 10.97 -7.72
CA PRO A 184 -4.48 11.02 -6.71
C PRO A 184 -5.04 11.15 -5.29
N ALA A 185 -6.10 11.94 -5.09
CA ALA A 185 -6.72 12.06 -3.76
C ALA A 185 -7.43 10.77 -3.32
N LEU A 186 -8.10 10.05 -4.24
CA LEU A 186 -8.74 8.77 -3.92
C LEU A 186 -7.67 7.72 -3.58
N PHE A 187 -6.62 7.63 -4.38
CA PHE A 187 -5.53 6.70 -4.11
C PHE A 187 -4.77 7.03 -2.81
N ALA A 188 -4.49 8.31 -2.55
CA ALA A 188 -3.86 8.74 -1.31
C ALA A 188 -4.75 8.41 -0.09
N ALA A 189 -6.03 8.74 -0.13
CA ALA A 189 -6.95 8.49 0.98
C ALA A 189 -7.06 6.98 1.27
N THR A 190 -7.34 6.16 0.26
CA THR A 190 -7.46 4.70 0.45
C THR A 190 -6.14 4.05 0.86
N GLY A 191 -5.02 4.48 0.27
CA GLY A 191 -3.69 3.97 0.60
C GLY A 191 -3.24 4.33 2.03
N LEU A 192 -3.61 5.52 2.53
CA LEU A 192 -3.32 5.91 3.92
C LEU A 192 -4.18 5.14 4.92
N VAL A 193 -5.43 4.79 4.56
CA VAL A 193 -6.25 3.89 5.40
C VAL A 193 -5.54 2.55 5.59
N VAL A 194 -4.92 1.98 4.54
CA VAL A 194 -4.11 0.75 4.66
C VAL A 194 -2.92 0.93 5.61
N ALA A 195 -2.24 2.08 5.55
CA ALA A 195 -1.11 2.36 6.44
C ALA A 195 -1.51 2.38 7.93
N ILE A 196 -2.74 2.78 8.21
CA ILE A 196 -3.27 2.86 9.58
C ILE A 196 -3.87 1.50 10.02
N ALA A 197 -4.74 0.93 9.19
CA ALA A 197 -5.47 -0.28 9.51
C ALA A 197 -4.61 -1.57 9.42
N GLY A 198 -3.61 -1.59 8.53
CA GLY A 198 -2.75 -2.77 8.34
C GLY A 198 -2.00 -3.21 9.60
N PRO A 199 -1.27 -2.33 10.30
CA PRO A 199 -0.61 -2.69 11.56
C PRO A 199 -1.56 -3.19 12.64
N SER A 200 -2.77 -2.62 12.71
CA SER A 200 -3.81 -3.06 13.67
C SER A 200 -4.28 -4.47 13.34
N ALA A 201 -4.48 -4.79 12.07
CA ALA A 201 -4.91 -6.10 11.61
C ALA A 201 -3.83 -7.18 11.79
N VAL A 202 -2.54 -6.84 11.74
CA VAL A 202 -1.43 -7.79 12.01
C VAL A 202 -1.44 -8.26 13.47
N GLY A 203 -1.70 -7.36 14.42
CA GLY A 203 -1.74 -7.69 15.85
C GLY A 203 -2.89 -8.64 16.23
N THR A 204 -3.90 -8.82 15.36
CA THR A 204 -5.04 -9.72 15.59
C THR A 204 -4.88 -11.10 14.97
N LEU A 205 -3.83 -11.33 14.17
CA LEU A 205 -3.48 -12.66 13.65
C LEU A 205 -2.79 -13.46 14.74
N GLU A 206 -3.55 -14.14 15.58
CA GLU A 206 -3.03 -15.22 16.43
C GLU A 206 -2.61 -16.37 15.54
N ILE A 207 -1.31 -16.49 15.30
CA ILE A 207 -0.75 -17.69 14.66
C ILE A 207 -0.63 -18.76 15.74
N THR A 208 -1.67 -19.53 15.91
CA THR A 208 -1.64 -20.78 16.69
C THR A 208 -0.86 -21.81 15.87
N PHE A 209 0.36 -22.15 16.33
CA PHE A 209 1.15 -23.27 15.83
C PHE A 209 0.78 -24.55 16.57
#